data_5e7d6f49915dd0dc05b675ce2fdf934a
#
_entry.id   5e7d6f49915dd0dc05b675ce2fdf934a
#
_cell.length_a   1.000
_cell.length_b   1.000
_cell.length_c   1.000
_cell.angle_alpha   90.00
_cell.angle_beta   90.00
_cell.angle_gamma   90.00
#
_symmetry.space_group_name_H-M   'P 1'
#
loop_
_entity.id
_entity.type
_entity.pdbx_description
1 polymer ?
#
loop_
_entity_poly.entity_id
_entity_poly.type
_entity_poly.pdbx_seq_one_letter_code
_entity_poly.pdbx_strand_id
1 'polypeptide(L)' 'SSMKHQIGENLKLLRKSARLTQQQVADALHISRVNYTRYETNAVNPDFDTLIALADFFDVTLDSLFNRD' A
#
# COMPACT_ATOMS: atom_id res chain seq x y z
N SER A 1 -22.51 0.19 7.56
CA SER A 1 -21.50 -0.02 6.57
C SER A 1 -20.17 0.51 7.03
N SER A 2 -19.19 -0.11 6.58
CA SER A 2 -17.85 0.34 6.86
C SER A 2 -17.51 1.53 6.00
N MET A 3 -17.13 2.60 6.63
CA MET A 3 -16.63 3.77 5.91
C MET A 3 -15.11 3.82 5.93
N LYS A 4 -14.49 2.73 6.36
CA LYS A 4 -13.04 2.68 6.41
C LYS A 4 -12.49 2.49 5.00
N HIS A 5 -11.50 3.26 4.70
CA HIS A 5 -10.80 3.17 3.43
C HIS A 5 -9.55 2.35 3.66
N GLN A 6 -9.72 1.04 3.65
CA GLN A 6 -8.62 0.12 3.89
C GLN A 6 -7.98 -0.24 2.56
N ILE A 7 -6.67 -0.11 2.50
CA ILE A 7 -5.95 -0.33 1.27
C ILE A 7 -5.10 -1.60 1.30
N GLY A 8 -5.11 -2.31 2.43
CA GLY A 8 -4.19 -3.43 2.61
C GLY A 8 -4.30 -4.50 1.55
N GLU A 9 -5.53 -4.97 1.29
CA GLU A 9 -5.76 -6.00 0.30
C GLU A 9 -5.32 -5.54 -1.08
N ASN A 10 -5.62 -4.30 -1.40
CA ASN A 10 -5.28 -3.73 -2.69
C ASN A 10 -3.76 -3.58 -2.86
N LEU A 11 -3.08 -3.16 -1.79
CA LEU A 11 -1.63 -3.10 -1.80
C LEU A 11 -1.03 -4.46 -2.08
N LYS A 12 -1.57 -5.48 -1.43
CA LYS A 12 -1.09 -6.84 -1.62
C LYS A 12 -1.28 -7.30 -3.06
N LEU A 13 -2.44 -7.00 -3.64
CA LEU A 13 -2.71 -7.33 -5.03
C LEU A 13 -1.74 -6.62 -5.98
N LEU A 14 -1.53 -5.32 -5.76
CA LEU A 14 -0.62 -4.55 -6.59
C LEU A 14 0.80 -5.10 -6.48
N ARG A 15 1.22 -5.41 -5.26
CA ARG A 15 2.56 -5.95 -5.03
C ARG A 15 2.74 -7.29 -5.73
N LYS A 16 1.77 -8.18 -5.58
CA LYS A 16 1.86 -9.50 -6.20
C LYS A 16 1.81 -9.41 -7.72
N SER A 17 1.01 -8.50 -8.26
CA SER A 17 0.96 -8.28 -9.69
C SER A 17 2.31 -7.81 -10.22
N ALA A 18 3.04 -7.04 -9.44
CA ALA A 18 4.38 -6.59 -9.80
C ALA A 18 5.46 -7.61 -9.50
N ARG A 19 5.08 -8.74 -8.89
CA ARG A 19 6.00 -9.83 -8.53
C ARG A 19 7.08 -9.38 -7.56
N LEU A 20 6.66 -8.59 -6.57
CA LEU A 20 7.58 -8.06 -5.56
C LEU A 20 7.29 -8.68 -4.21
N THR A 21 8.35 -8.76 -3.40
CA THR A 21 8.20 -9.15 -2.00
C THR A 21 7.87 -7.93 -1.17
N GLN A 22 7.36 -8.16 0.04
CA GLN A 22 7.14 -7.08 0.99
C GLN A 22 8.43 -6.32 1.27
N GLN A 23 9.53 -7.04 1.40
CA GLN A 23 10.82 -6.40 1.67
C GLN A 23 11.24 -5.48 0.53
N GLN A 24 11.01 -5.90 -0.71
CA GLN A 24 11.37 -5.09 -1.86
C GLN A 24 10.60 -3.77 -1.89
N VAL A 25 9.31 -3.83 -1.60
CA VAL A 25 8.49 -2.61 -1.56
C VAL A 25 8.92 -1.71 -0.40
N ALA A 26 9.13 -2.32 0.77
CA ALA A 26 9.55 -1.56 1.94
C ALA A 26 10.88 -0.85 1.68
N ASP A 27 11.83 -1.56 1.08
CA ASP A 27 13.14 -0.98 0.76
C ASP A 27 13.00 0.19 -0.22
N ALA A 28 12.15 0.03 -1.23
CA ALA A 28 11.95 1.09 -2.22
C ALA A 28 11.36 2.35 -1.59
N LEU A 29 10.54 2.18 -0.57
CA LEU A 29 9.89 3.30 0.10
C LEU A 29 10.64 3.77 1.33
N HIS A 30 11.78 3.15 1.64
CA HIS A 30 12.60 3.50 2.80
C HIS A 30 11.85 3.37 4.12
N ILE A 31 11.05 2.32 4.24
CA ILE A 31 10.34 2.01 5.48
C ILE A 31 10.71 0.58 5.87
N SER A 32 10.42 0.22 7.12
CA SER A 32 10.69 -1.14 7.58
C SER A 32 9.67 -2.10 6.98
N ARG A 33 10.10 -3.36 6.79
CA ARG A 33 9.18 -4.40 6.31
C ARG A 33 8.03 -4.60 7.30
N VAL A 34 8.30 -4.47 8.59
CA VAL A 34 7.27 -4.63 9.61
C VAL A 34 6.18 -3.57 9.41
N ASN A 35 6.57 -2.31 9.20
CA ASN A 35 5.59 -1.26 8.96
C ASN A 35 4.82 -1.49 7.67
N TYR A 36 5.51 -1.89 6.61
CA TYR A 36 4.82 -2.15 5.34
C TYR A 36 3.83 -3.30 5.51
N THR A 37 4.22 -4.36 6.23
CA THR A 37 3.33 -5.48 6.48
C THR A 37 2.06 -5.01 7.19
N ARG A 38 2.20 -4.08 8.12
CA ARG A 38 1.03 -3.54 8.84
C ARG A 38 0.09 -2.79 7.92
N TYR A 39 0.61 -2.18 6.87
CA TYR A 39 -0.25 -1.54 5.87
C TYR A 39 -1.06 -2.60 5.12
N GLU A 40 -0.43 -3.71 4.73
CA GLU A 40 -1.15 -4.77 4.00
C GLU A 40 -2.18 -5.47 4.85
N THR A 41 -1.95 -5.56 6.15
CA THR A 41 -2.90 -6.23 7.05
C THR A 41 -3.93 -5.27 7.63
N ASN A 42 -3.85 -3.99 7.27
CA ASN A 42 -4.74 -2.94 7.80
C ASN A 42 -4.58 -2.71 9.29
N ALA A 43 -3.44 -3.13 9.86
CA ALA A 43 -3.15 -2.88 11.27
C ALA A 43 -2.92 -1.41 11.55
N VAL A 44 -2.33 -0.70 10.58
CA VAL A 44 -2.17 0.76 10.65
C VAL A 44 -2.45 1.33 9.27
N ASN A 45 -2.81 2.60 9.24
CA ASN A 45 -3.03 3.29 7.97
C ASN A 45 -1.77 4.11 7.64
N PRO A 46 -1.33 4.09 6.37
CA PRO A 46 -0.22 4.96 5.98
C PRO A 46 -0.63 6.42 6.11
N ASP A 47 0.34 7.26 6.43
CA ASP A 47 0.08 8.70 6.40
C ASP A 47 -0.01 9.18 4.94
N PHE A 48 -0.37 10.45 4.78
CA PHE A 48 -0.63 10.98 3.44
C PHE A 48 0.61 10.89 2.55
N ASP A 49 1.77 11.25 3.07
CA ASP A 49 3.00 11.20 2.27
C ASP A 49 3.31 9.78 1.83
N THR A 50 3.09 8.80 2.70
CA THR A 50 3.32 7.41 2.36
C THR A 50 2.30 6.92 1.33
N LEU A 51 1.06 7.39 1.43
CA LEU A 51 0.05 7.06 0.42
C LEU A 51 0.46 7.56 -0.96
N ILE A 52 0.96 8.78 -1.03
CA ILE A 52 1.45 9.34 -2.30
C ILE A 52 2.61 8.49 -2.83
N ALA A 53 3.55 8.14 -1.96
CA ALA A 53 4.70 7.33 -2.36
C ALA A 53 4.27 5.96 -2.86
N LEU A 54 3.29 5.34 -2.21
CA LEU A 54 2.76 4.05 -2.65
C LEU A 54 2.09 4.15 -4.03
N ALA A 55 1.28 5.18 -4.22
CA ALA A 55 0.61 5.39 -5.49
C ALA A 55 1.64 5.60 -6.61
N ASP A 56 2.65 6.41 -6.34
CA ASP A 56 3.71 6.66 -7.31
C ASP A 56 4.51 5.39 -7.60
N PHE A 57 4.83 4.63 -6.56
CA PHE A 57 5.61 3.41 -6.72
C PHE A 57 4.88 2.39 -7.60
N PHE A 58 3.59 2.21 -7.38
CA PHE A 58 2.80 1.26 -8.15
C PHE A 58 2.22 1.87 -9.43
N ASP A 59 2.48 3.15 -9.66
CA ASP A 59 2.02 3.86 -10.86
C ASP A 59 0.49 3.82 -10.99
N VAL A 60 -0.18 4.13 -9.91
CA VAL A 60 -1.64 4.18 -9.86
C VAL A 60 -2.07 5.47 -9.20
N THR A 61 -3.35 5.80 -9.35
CA THR A 61 -3.91 6.97 -8.67
C THR A 61 -4.21 6.64 -7.21
N LEU A 62 -4.40 7.68 -6.40
CA LEU A 62 -4.84 7.46 -5.02
C LEU A 62 -6.19 6.76 -4.98
N ASP A 63 -7.10 7.12 -5.88
CA ASP A 63 -8.40 6.45 -5.94
C ASP A 63 -8.24 4.96 -6.21
N SER A 64 -7.32 4.59 -7.09
CA SER A 64 -7.03 3.19 -7.36
C SER A 64 -6.49 2.47 -6.13
N LEU A 65 -5.66 3.15 -5.33
CA LEU A 65 -5.18 2.54 -4.09
C LEU A 65 -6.32 2.13 -3.18
N PHE A 66 -7.36 2.96 -3.14
CA PHE A 66 -8.54 2.69 -2.31
C PHE A 66 -9.61 1.91 -3.06
N ASN A 67 -9.32 1.50 -4.29
CA ASN A 67 -10.25 0.73 -5.12
C ASN A 67 -11.59 1.46 -5.29
N ARG A 68 -11.52 2.74 -5.60
CA ARG A 68 -12.69 3.60 -5.71
C ARG A 68 -12.93 4.09 -7.13
N ASP A 69 -12.32 3.49 -8.08
CA ASP A 69 -12.46 3.90 -9.49
C ASP A 69 -13.87 3.72 -10.00
#